data_d47f34b3cacc5954bbe211a53ed7545a
#
_entry.id   d47f34b3cacc5954bbe211a53ed7545a
#
_cell.length_a   1.000
_cell.length_b   1.000
_cell.length_c   1.000
_cell.angle_alpha   90.00
_cell.angle_beta   90.00
_cell.angle_gamma   90.00
#
_symmetry.space_group_name_H-M   'P 1'
#
loop_
_entity.id
_entity.type
_entity.pdbx_description
1 polymer ?
#
loop_
_entity_poly.entity_id
_entity_poly.type
_entity_poly.pdbx_seq_one_letter_code
_entity_poly.pdbx_strand_id
1 'polypeptide(L)'
;TQGLSKLRGKASEPFVLTPFRRAALIDCIALLQNAGGLPDVPRYLLNRLGEAESLLRLFLLEVPTRILYIDYNDDGQPTFCAASSRVPQLLRSALWNTREPAILTSGTLAAAGDFSHTEQLLGLAAYRPLRHFRADSPFDYKKKCLLYFPPRIKTRMDNRKMAEEIV
;
A
#
# COMPACT_ATOMS: atom_id res chain seq x y z
N THR A 1 -12.07 -12.38 -26.26
CA THR A 1 -10.75 -12.28 -25.57
C THR A 1 -10.00 -10.96 -25.82
N GLN A 2 -10.46 -10.07 -26.72
CA GLN A 2 -9.83 -8.76 -26.98
C GLN A 2 -10.29 -7.64 -26.02
N GLY A 3 -11.32 -7.82 -25.21
CA GLY A 3 -11.84 -6.80 -24.30
C GLY A 3 -11.13 -6.73 -22.94
N LEU A 4 -10.54 -7.84 -22.49
CA LEU A 4 -9.93 -7.95 -21.15
C LEU A 4 -8.53 -7.35 -21.04
N SER A 5 -7.83 -7.10 -22.15
CA SER A 5 -6.49 -6.53 -22.13
C SER A 5 -6.45 -5.00 -21.95
N LYS A 6 -7.57 -4.30 -22.19
CA LYS A 6 -7.67 -2.84 -22.02
C LYS A 6 -8.00 -2.38 -20.61
N LEU A 7 -8.47 -3.29 -19.73
CA LEU A 7 -8.83 -2.98 -18.35
C LEU A 7 -7.75 -3.34 -17.33
N ARG A 8 -6.64 -3.95 -17.76
CA ARG A 8 -5.51 -4.21 -16.87
C ARG A 8 -4.80 -2.91 -16.53
N GLY A 9 -5.17 -2.36 -15.38
CA GLY A 9 -4.28 -1.54 -14.60
C GLY A 9 -4.25 -0.07 -14.96
N LYS A 10 -5.34 0.66 -14.73
CA LYS A 10 -5.12 2.05 -14.34
C LYS A 10 -4.36 1.99 -13.01
N ALA A 11 -3.10 2.42 -13.03
CA ALA A 11 -2.29 2.47 -11.82
C ALA A 11 -2.97 3.39 -10.80
N SER A 12 -2.87 3.05 -9.50
CA SER A 12 -3.31 3.92 -8.43
C SER A 12 -2.63 5.29 -8.58
N GLU A 13 -3.38 6.35 -8.39
CA GLU A 13 -2.91 7.73 -8.57
C GLU A 13 -2.97 8.51 -7.25
N PRO A 14 -1.96 9.36 -6.94
CA PRO A 14 -2.01 10.23 -5.78
C PRO A 14 -3.24 11.15 -5.87
N PHE A 15 -3.93 11.31 -4.73
CA PHE A 15 -5.03 12.25 -4.68
C PHE A 15 -4.49 13.67 -4.46
N VAL A 16 -4.84 14.58 -5.37
CA VAL A 16 -4.54 16.00 -5.25
C VAL A 16 -5.85 16.76 -5.00
N LEU A 17 -5.93 17.49 -3.89
CA LEU A 17 -7.10 18.25 -3.50
C LEU A 17 -7.15 19.57 -4.29
N THR A 18 -7.92 19.58 -5.39
CA THR A 18 -8.23 20.79 -6.15
C THR A 18 -9.47 21.49 -5.58
N PRO A 19 -9.70 22.81 -5.87
CA PRO A 19 -10.93 23.48 -5.45
C PRO A 19 -12.20 22.77 -5.88
N PHE A 20 -12.23 22.23 -7.10
CA PHE A 20 -13.36 21.46 -7.62
C PHE A 20 -13.59 20.16 -6.83
N ARG A 21 -12.51 19.40 -6.55
CA ARG A 21 -12.61 18.18 -5.75
C ARG A 21 -13.00 18.47 -4.31
N ARG A 22 -12.54 19.58 -3.76
CA ARG A 22 -12.95 20.03 -2.41
C ARG A 22 -14.45 20.27 -2.33
N ALA A 23 -15.02 21.01 -3.28
CA ALA A 23 -16.46 21.26 -3.35
C ALA A 23 -17.25 19.94 -3.46
N ALA A 24 -16.86 19.07 -4.40
CA ALA A 24 -17.50 17.78 -4.59
C ALA A 24 -17.44 16.88 -3.33
N LEU A 25 -16.33 16.87 -2.60
CA LEU A 25 -16.22 16.12 -1.34
C LEU A 25 -17.15 16.67 -0.26
N ILE A 26 -17.28 18.00 -0.15
CA ILE A 26 -18.20 18.65 0.79
C ILE A 26 -19.65 18.28 0.47
N ASP A 27 -20.03 18.33 -0.80
CA ASP A 27 -21.37 17.93 -1.25
C ASP A 27 -21.65 16.46 -0.97
N CYS A 28 -20.70 15.56 -1.23
CA CYS A 28 -20.83 14.16 -0.90
C CYS A 28 -21.01 13.92 0.60
N ILE A 29 -20.25 14.60 1.46
CA ILE A 29 -20.38 14.50 2.91
C ILE A 29 -21.78 14.96 3.35
N ALA A 30 -22.27 16.10 2.81
CA ALA A 30 -23.61 16.58 3.13
C ALA A 30 -24.71 15.59 2.73
N LEU A 31 -24.56 14.94 1.57
CA LEU A 31 -25.48 13.89 1.13
C LEU A 31 -25.48 12.68 2.07
N LEU A 32 -24.29 12.22 2.52
CA LEU A 32 -24.18 11.11 3.46
C LEU A 32 -24.83 11.44 4.80
N GLN A 33 -24.63 12.66 5.32
CA GLN A 33 -25.26 13.13 6.56
C GLN A 33 -26.76 13.19 6.44
N ASN A 34 -27.29 13.74 5.34
CA ASN A 34 -28.72 13.80 5.08
C ASN A 34 -29.32 12.38 5.01
N ALA A 35 -28.65 11.45 4.34
CA ALA A 35 -29.08 10.06 4.27
C ALA A 35 -29.11 9.38 5.66
N GLY A 36 -28.13 9.68 6.52
CA GLY A 36 -28.09 9.18 7.90
C GLY A 36 -29.17 9.78 8.81
N GLY A 37 -29.69 10.95 8.46
CA GLY A 37 -30.77 11.61 9.19
C GLY A 37 -32.18 11.18 8.83
N LEU A 38 -32.34 10.27 7.84
CA LEU A 38 -33.64 9.76 7.47
C LEU A 38 -34.24 8.84 8.56
N PRO A 39 -35.56 8.84 8.76
CA PRO A 39 -36.21 7.92 9.68
C PRO A 39 -36.01 6.48 9.22
N ASP A 40 -35.93 5.55 10.16
CA ASP A 40 -35.88 4.09 9.91
C ASP A 40 -34.65 3.56 9.15
N VAL A 41 -33.55 4.31 9.14
CA VAL A 41 -32.28 3.81 8.57
C VAL A 41 -31.73 2.69 9.46
N PRO A 42 -31.49 1.49 8.92
CA PRO A 42 -30.92 0.38 9.67
C PRO A 42 -29.54 0.72 10.25
N ARG A 43 -29.26 0.30 11.47
CA ARG A 43 -28.02 0.63 12.20
C ARG A 43 -26.74 0.27 11.43
N TYR A 44 -26.75 -0.84 10.69
CA TYR A 44 -25.59 -1.23 9.89
C TYR A 44 -25.30 -0.24 8.75
N LEU A 45 -26.34 0.36 8.15
CA LEU A 45 -26.19 1.40 7.14
C LEU A 45 -25.67 2.69 7.76
N LEU A 46 -26.15 3.10 8.94
CA LEU A 46 -25.61 4.26 9.66
C LEU A 46 -24.14 4.12 9.93
N ASN A 47 -23.67 2.94 10.36
CA ASN A 47 -22.25 2.69 10.56
C ASN A 47 -21.45 2.86 9.25
N ARG A 48 -21.92 2.30 8.15
CA ARG A 48 -21.27 2.42 6.83
C ARG A 48 -21.27 3.86 6.29
N LEU A 49 -22.35 4.59 6.48
CA LEU A 49 -22.41 6.02 6.14
C LEU A 49 -21.39 6.81 6.95
N GLY A 50 -21.28 6.56 8.26
CA GLY A 50 -20.30 7.20 9.13
C GLY A 50 -18.84 6.86 8.77
N GLU A 51 -18.55 5.61 8.38
CA GLU A 51 -17.24 5.20 7.87
C GLU A 51 -16.90 5.93 6.57
N ALA A 52 -17.85 5.99 5.62
CA ALA A 52 -17.66 6.69 4.37
C ALA A 52 -17.45 8.20 4.57
N GLU A 53 -18.26 8.83 5.43
CA GLU A 53 -18.08 10.24 5.82
C GLU A 53 -16.70 10.49 6.42
N SER A 54 -16.28 9.64 7.35
CA SER A 54 -14.98 9.75 8.03
C SER A 54 -13.83 9.65 7.04
N LEU A 55 -13.93 8.75 6.07
CA LEU A 55 -12.94 8.61 5.01
C LEU A 55 -12.90 9.88 4.14
N LEU A 56 -14.03 10.39 3.65
CA LEU A 56 -14.07 11.59 2.83
C LEU A 56 -13.52 12.82 3.57
N ARG A 57 -13.76 12.94 4.87
CA ARG A 57 -13.17 14.00 5.69
C ARG A 57 -11.64 13.94 5.73
N LEU A 58 -11.02 12.76 5.73
CA LEU A 58 -9.56 12.63 5.63
C LEU A 58 -9.02 13.26 4.35
N PHE A 59 -9.74 13.16 3.23
CA PHE A 59 -9.36 13.77 1.95
C PHE A 59 -9.47 15.29 1.96
N LEU A 60 -10.34 15.86 2.81
CA LEU A 60 -10.46 17.32 2.99
C LEU A 60 -9.38 17.89 3.90
N LEU A 61 -8.95 17.12 4.92
CA LEU A 61 -8.04 17.60 5.96
C LEU A 61 -6.57 17.56 5.55
N GLU A 62 -6.21 16.88 4.45
CA GLU A 62 -4.83 16.73 3.97
C GLU A 62 -3.85 16.38 5.10
N VAL A 63 -4.21 15.40 5.93
CA VAL A 63 -3.43 15.02 7.11
C VAL A 63 -2.05 14.52 6.70
N PRO A 64 -0.93 15.16 7.12
CA PRO A 64 0.42 14.81 6.67
C PRO A 64 0.86 13.38 6.96
N THR A 65 0.18 12.71 7.89
CA THR A 65 0.45 11.32 8.28
C THR A 65 -0.33 10.30 7.48
N ARG A 66 -1.04 10.73 6.43
CA ARG A 66 -1.82 9.90 5.54
C ARG A 66 -1.36 10.08 4.10
N ILE A 67 -1.25 8.97 3.39
CA ILE A 67 -1.07 8.93 1.95
C ILE A 67 -2.44 8.69 1.35
N LEU A 68 -2.97 9.68 0.66
CA LEU A 68 -4.29 9.63 0.03
C LEU A 68 -4.11 9.32 -1.46
N TYR A 69 -4.83 8.33 -1.95
CA TYR A 69 -4.76 7.93 -3.35
C TYR A 69 -6.09 7.35 -3.83
N ILE A 70 -6.25 7.30 -5.14
CA ILE A 70 -7.38 6.64 -5.79
C ILE A 70 -6.84 5.35 -6.39
N ASP A 71 -7.44 4.25 -6.02
CA ASP A 71 -7.22 2.95 -6.63
C ASP A 71 -8.38 2.61 -7.57
N TYR A 72 -8.18 1.66 -8.47
CA TYR A 72 -9.19 1.24 -9.42
C TYR A 72 -9.34 -0.27 -9.36
N ASN A 73 -10.58 -0.72 -9.19
CA ASN A 73 -10.88 -2.16 -9.24
C ASN A 73 -10.78 -2.70 -10.68
N ASP A 74 -10.98 -4.00 -10.84
CA ASP A 74 -10.89 -4.69 -12.15
C ASP A 74 -11.92 -4.15 -13.17
N ASP A 75 -13.03 -3.58 -12.70
CA ASP A 75 -14.07 -2.93 -13.52
C ASP A 75 -13.74 -1.46 -13.83
N GLY A 76 -12.60 -0.96 -13.36
CA GLY A 76 -12.17 0.43 -13.55
C GLY A 76 -12.91 1.44 -12.66
N GLN A 77 -13.62 0.99 -11.62
CA GLN A 77 -14.30 1.89 -10.69
C GLN A 77 -13.30 2.44 -9.67
N PRO A 78 -13.36 3.76 -9.39
CA PRO A 78 -12.46 4.39 -8.43
C PRO A 78 -12.80 4.02 -6.99
N THR A 79 -11.78 3.78 -6.20
CA THR A 79 -11.86 3.55 -4.75
C THR A 79 -10.98 4.57 -4.04
N PHE A 80 -11.55 5.32 -3.10
CA PHE A 80 -10.79 6.24 -2.26
C PHE A 80 -10.03 5.47 -1.18
N CYS A 81 -8.72 5.63 -1.16
CA CYS A 81 -7.83 4.91 -0.26
C CYS A 81 -6.99 5.88 0.58
N ALA A 82 -6.88 5.56 1.86
CA ALA A 82 -6.04 6.29 2.81
C ALA A 82 -5.11 5.31 3.53
N ALA A 83 -3.81 5.43 3.31
CA ALA A 83 -2.79 4.65 4.00
C ALA A 83 -2.07 5.51 5.05
N SER A 84 -1.60 4.89 6.13
CA SER A 84 -0.77 5.58 7.11
C SER A 84 0.67 5.68 6.61
N SER A 85 1.28 6.86 6.70
CA SER A 85 2.73 7.03 6.53
C SER A 85 3.53 6.63 7.79
N ARG A 86 2.84 6.34 8.91
CA ARG A 86 3.42 5.98 10.20
C ARG A 86 3.29 4.49 10.50
N VAL A 87 3.49 3.63 9.51
CA VAL A 87 3.39 2.17 9.68
C VAL A 87 4.30 1.64 10.79
N PRO A 88 5.58 2.07 10.90
CA PRO A 88 6.46 1.60 11.98
C PRO A 88 5.91 1.89 13.38
N GLN A 89 5.33 3.06 13.59
CA GLN A 89 4.76 3.44 14.89
C GLN A 89 3.48 2.66 15.21
N LEU A 90 2.63 2.44 14.19
CA LEU A 90 1.42 1.63 14.34
C LEU A 90 1.76 0.18 14.69
N LEU A 91 2.73 -0.42 14.00
CA LEU A 91 3.19 -1.78 14.29
C LEU A 91 3.76 -1.87 15.71
N ARG A 92 4.53 -0.86 16.14
CA ARG A 92 5.06 -0.82 17.50
C ARG A 92 3.94 -0.82 18.53
N SER A 93 2.92 0.03 18.36
CA SER A 93 1.82 0.12 19.32
C SER A 93 0.90 -1.09 19.31
N ALA A 94 0.64 -1.66 18.15
CA ALA A 94 -0.33 -2.74 17.98
C ALA A 94 0.26 -4.14 18.23
N LEU A 95 1.54 -4.36 17.90
CA LEU A 95 2.16 -5.68 17.95
C LEU A 95 3.31 -5.76 18.96
N TRP A 96 4.27 -4.82 18.91
CA TRP A 96 5.51 -4.97 19.67
C TRP A 96 5.41 -4.52 21.12
N ASN A 97 4.44 -3.69 21.47
CA ASN A 97 4.18 -3.32 22.86
C ASN A 97 3.38 -4.39 23.63
N THR A 98 2.96 -5.45 22.97
CA THR A 98 2.41 -6.63 23.65
C THR A 98 3.55 -7.40 24.33
N ARG A 99 3.23 -8.17 25.37
CA ARG A 99 4.22 -9.07 26.03
C ARG A 99 4.34 -10.41 25.32
N GLU A 100 3.66 -10.58 24.21
CA GLU A 100 3.64 -11.83 23.45
C GLU A 100 4.93 -11.97 22.63
N PRO A 101 5.59 -13.13 22.64
CA PRO A 101 6.73 -13.38 21.78
C PRO A 101 6.28 -13.46 20.31
N ALA A 102 7.06 -12.86 19.40
CA ALA A 102 6.79 -12.89 17.99
C ALA A 102 8.02 -13.40 17.22
N ILE A 103 7.77 -14.23 16.22
CA ILE A 103 8.78 -14.72 15.27
C ILE A 103 8.43 -14.22 13.89
N LEU A 104 9.36 -13.47 13.28
CA LEU A 104 9.26 -13.02 11.90
C LEU A 104 10.17 -13.90 11.04
N THR A 105 9.63 -14.43 9.96
CA THR A 105 10.38 -15.25 9.01
C THR A 105 10.10 -14.84 7.58
N SER A 106 11.16 -14.67 6.78
CA SER A 106 11.07 -14.40 5.34
C SER A 106 12.45 -14.58 4.71
N GLY A 107 12.50 -14.86 3.42
CA GLY A 107 13.73 -14.86 2.64
C GLY A 107 14.34 -13.47 2.40
N THR A 108 13.64 -12.40 2.75
CA THR A 108 14.01 -11.01 2.43
C THR A 108 14.10 -10.08 3.64
N LEU A 109 14.15 -10.61 4.86
CA LEU A 109 14.28 -9.79 6.08
C LEU A 109 15.65 -9.11 6.19
N ALA A 110 16.68 -9.68 5.58
CA ALA A 110 18.02 -9.13 5.57
C ALA A 110 18.50 -8.84 4.14
N ALA A 111 19.12 -7.69 3.93
CA ALA A 111 19.84 -7.35 2.72
C ALA A 111 21.35 -7.43 3.00
N ALA A 112 22.09 -8.30 2.28
CA ALA A 112 23.50 -8.55 2.50
C ALA A 112 23.88 -8.89 3.98
N GLY A 113 22.94 -9.48 4.73
CA GLY A 113 23.11 -9.82 6.15
C GLY A 113 22.74 -8.72 7.14
N ASP A 114 22.33 -7.55 6.65
CA ASP A 114 21.88 -6.41 7.48
C ASP A 114 20.35 -6.39 7.61
N PHE A 115 19.85 -6.33 8.83
CA PHE A 115 18.43 -6.27 9.19
C PHE A 115 17.93 -4.87 9.46
N SER A 116 18.81 -3.85 9.47
CA SER A 116 18.49 -2.50 9.92
C SER A 116 17.32 -1.86 9.15
N HIS A 117 17.27 -2.07 7.84
CA HIS A 117 16.17 -1.57 7.01
C HIS A 117 14.82 -2.16 7.41
N THR A 118 14.77 -3.47 7.59
CA THR A 118 13.55 -4.19 8.01
C THR A 118 13.14 -3.78 9.43
N GLU A 119 14.10 -3.62 10.35
CA GLU A 119 13.83 -3.11 11.69
C GLU A 119 13.18 -1.72 11.68
N GLN A 120 13.68 -0.83 10.82
CA GLN A 120 13.11 0.50 10.65
C GLN A 120 11.69 0.45 10.11
N LEU A 121 11.45 -0.31 9.04
CA LEU A 121 10.14 -0.45 8.42
C LEU A 121 9.10 -1.06 9.36
N LEU A 122 9.51 -2.02 10.18
CA LEU A 122 8.63 -2.70 11.14
C LEU A 122 8.55 -1.99 12.50
N GLY A 123 9.27 -0.89 12.71
CA GLY A 123 9.28 -0.17 13.98
C GLY A 123 10.05 -0.87 15.10
N LEU A 124 10.96 -1.76 14.75
CA LEU A 124 11.77 -2.56 15.69
C LEU A 124 13.13 -1.95 16.02
N ALA A 125 13.57 -0.90 15.33
CA ALA A 125 14.92 -0.33 15.43
C ALA A 125 15.35 0.02 16.87
N ALA A 126 14.41 0.36 17.76
CA ALA A 126 14.67 0.63 19.18
C ALA A 126 14.10 -0.48 20.11
N TYR A 127 13.62 -1.58 19.55
CA TYR A 127 13.02 -2.66 20.34
C TYR A 127 14.11 -3.57 20.91
N ARG A 128 14.00 -3.93 22.21
CA ARG A 128 14.91 -4.87 22.90
C ARG A 128 14.08 -5.74 23.85
N PRO A 129 14.35 -7.06 23.95
CA PRO A 129 15.37 -7.82 23.24
C PRO A 129 14.94 -8.24 21.82
N LEU A 130 15.80 -8.00 20.85
CA LEU A 130 15.61 -8.47 19.48
C LEU A 130 16.75 -9.45 19.16
N ARG A 131 16.43 -10.59 18.55
CA ARG A 131 17.40 -11.60 18.12
C ARG A 131 17.26 -11.83 16.63
N HIS A 132 18.40 -11.91 15.95
CA HIS A 132 18.47 -12.22 14.52
C HIS A 132 19.00 -13.62 14.33
N PHE A 133 18.41 -14.33 13.40
CA PHE A 133 18.89 -15.60 12.91
C PHE A 133 18.89 -15.57 11.38
N ARG A 134 19.95 -16.08 10.79
CA ARG A 134 20.09 -16.24 9.35
C ARG A 134 20.48 -17.67 9.03
N ALA A 135 19.73 -18.28 8.12
CA ALA A 135 20.11 -19.53 7.48
C ALA A 135 20.68 -19.23 6.09
N ASP A 136 21.75 -19.91 5.69
CA ASP A 136 22.27 -19.79 4.35
C ASP A 136 21.34 -20.46 3.34
N SER A 137 21.31 -19.92 2.13
CA SER A 137 20.52 -20.51 1.05
C SER A 137 21.10 -21.87 0.66
N PRO A 138 20.24 -22.91 0.48
CA PRO A 138 20.69 -24.21 -0.01
C PRO A 138 21.06 -24.18 -1.50
N PHE A 139 20.81 -23.06 -2.20
CA PHE A 139 21.08 -22.91 -3.63
C PHE A 139 22.47 -22.31 -3.88
N ASP A 140 23.27 -22.97 -4.69
CA ASP A 140 24.54 -22.43 -5.20
C ASP A 140 24.26 -21.45 -6.37
N TYR A 141 23.98 -20.20 -6.02
CA TYR A 141 23.67 -19.16 -7.00
C TYR A 141 24.85 -18.89 -7.95
N LYS A 142 26.09 -19.10 -7.51
CA LYS A 142 27.28 -18.90 -8.37
C LYS A 142 27.31 -19.84 -9.56
N LYS A 143 26.74 -21.06 -9.38
CA LYS A 143 26.70 -22.07 -10.44
C LYS A 143 25.35 -22.13 -11.16
N LYS A 144 24.27 -21.69 -10.52
CA LYS A 144 22.90 -21.90 -11.01
C LYS A 144 22.18 -20.60 -11.39
N CYS A 145 22.83 -19.44 -11.24
CA CYS A 145 22.27 -18.16 -11.63
C CYS A 145 23.15 -17.50 -12.68
N LEU A 146 22.57 -17.13 -13.81
CA LEU A 146 23.20 -16.31 -14.83
C LEU A 146 22.59 -14.91 -14.75
N LEU A 147 23.41 -13.90 -14.43
CA LEU A 147 23.00 -12.51 -14.43
C LEU A 147 23.54 -11.86 -15.72
N TYR A 148 22.63 -11.52 -16.63
CA TYR A 148 22.96 -10.88 -17.89
C TYR A 148 22.64 -9.39 -17.84
N PHE A 149 23.65 -8.56 -18.15
CA PHE A 149 23.49 -7.12 -18.31
C PHE A 149 23.64 -6.76 -19.79
N PRO A 150 22.55 -6.43 -20.50
CA PRO A 150 22.66 -6.01 -21.88
C PRO A 150 23.46 -4.70 -22.00
N PRO A 151 24.36 -4.56 -23.01
CA PRO A 151 25.25 -3.41 -23.13
C PRO A 151 24.56 -2.08 -23.42
N ARG A 152 23.26 -2.07 -23.70
CA ARG A 152 22.46 -0.87 -23.97
C ARG A 152 21.10 -0.93 -23.26
N ILE A 153 21.08 -0.71 -21.96
CA ILE A 153 19.82 -0.44 -21.25
C ILE A 153 19.43 1.02 -21.52
N LYS A 154 18.61 1.26 -22.54
CA LYS A 154 17.86 2.51 -22.63
C LYS A 154 16.71 2.41 -21.63
N THR A 155 16.57 3.38 -20.78
CA THR A 155 15.72 3.49 -19.58
C THR A 155 14.20 3.25 -19.77
N ARG A 156 13.74 2.88 -20.94
CA ARG A 156 12.38 2.42 -21.29
C ARG A 156 12.43 1.50 -22.48
N MET A 157 12.86 0.27 -22.28
CA MET A 157 12.60 -0.78 -23.28
C MET A 157 11.20 -1.34 -23.06
N ASP A 158 10.43 -1.42 -24.15
CA ASP A 158 9.20 -2.18 -24.21
C ASP A 158 9.50 -3.64 -23.82
N ASN A 159 8.69 -4.25 -22.96
CA ASN A 159 8.86 -5.62 -22.49
C ASN A 159 9.06 -6.63 -23.63
N ARG A 160 8.54 -6.35 -24.82
CA ARG A 160 8.70 -7.18 -26.02
C ARG A 160 10.13 -7.12 -26.57
N LYS A 161 10.73 -5.93 -26.66
CA LYS A 161 12.13 -5.76 -27.08
C LYS A 161 13.12 -6.31 -26.08
N MET A 162 12.77 -6.27 -24.79
CA MET A 162 13.57 -6.86 -23.73
C MET A 162 13.57 -8.40 -23.82
N ALA A 163 12.43 -9.01 -24.17
CA ALA A 163 12.34 -10.45 -24.39
C ALA A 163 13.12 -10.91 -25.63
N GLU A 164 13.15 -10.11 -26.71
CA GLU A 164 13.88 -10.39 -27.94
C GLU A 164 15.42 -10.31 -27.76
N GLU A 165 15.92 -9.55 -26.78
CA GLU A 165 17.37 -9.51 -26.47
C GLU A 165 17.85 -10.66 -25.55
N ILE A 166 16.94 -11.42 -24.94
CA ILE A 166 17.26 -12.53 -24.02
C ILE A 166 17.31 -13.88 -24.74
N VAL A 167 16.77 -13.96 -25.94
CA VAL A 167 16.81 -15.16 -26.81
C VAL A 167 18.02 -15.13 -27.73
#